data_db291857bc077a05b195778f7bfb358a
#
_entry.id   db291857bc077a05b195778f7bfb358a
#
_cell.length_a   1.000
_cell.length_b   1.000
_cell.length_c   1.000
_cell.angle_alpha   90.00
_cell.angle_beta   90.00
_cell.angle_gamma   90.00
#
_symmetry.space_group_name_H-M   'P 1'
#
loop_
_entity.id
_entity.type
_entity.pdbx_description
1 polymer ?
#
loop_
_entity_poly.entity_id
_entity_poly.type
_entity_poly.pdbx_seq_one_letter_code
_entity_poly.pdbx_strand_id
1 'polypeptide(L)'
;MRRLLPFLVLAVIPFPATALADGCPPASCGIASTAPPGSSIVFVRTGGQQGPLQAYDVSSGARRFSLPAGVLSADGSTFVSSAAPQLTRTTLVRYDARTGKIVRGWSLRGRWNAVAITASGRHHALVRYGRREVSLRVAGRRAVLPASFNVEGLSPDGRKVFLVHWKRSGYDLQQLDLVTHRLTATRLDDPDEKMTGTAVNAVATRDGHWLLTLYSKPDGHSFIHALDLRTGLAHCIDLTLTGDFFALGSTALTLSPDQATLYLANPYLGRVMTIDLGKLEVTRVVRLSGLSVDNVNALIGPSAALTPNGRMLAFTGQRTVWLYDTAYGIVRQGTQVKTSITGVGFRPSGRQLLVLQRHGPPAFLDAATGERR
;
A
#
# COMPACT_ATOMS: atom_id res chain seq x y z
N MET A 1 45.63 32.72 -35.63
CA MET A 1 44.69 31.61 -35.81
C MET A 1 43.95 31.35 -34.48
N ARG A 2 42.77 31.90 -34.34
CA ARG A 2 41.89 31.70 -33.16
C ARG A 2 40.92 30.57 -33.49
N ARG A 3 41.02 29.45 -32.76
CA ARG A 3 40.06 28.33 -32.84
C ARG A 3 38.82 28.67 -32.02
N LEU A 4 37.69 28.81 -32.70
CA LEU A 4 36.37 28.89 -32.12
C LEU A 4 35.93 27.47 -31.70
N LEU A 5 35.71 27.25 -30.40
CA LEU A 5 35.03 26.07 -29.88
C LEU A 5 33.52 26.24 -30.07
N PRO A 6 32.81 25.27 -30.61
CA PRO A 6 31.36 25.32 -30.65
C PRO A 6 30.80 24.99 -29.28
N PHE A 7 30.01 25.92 -28.75
CA PHE A 7 29.19 25.69 -27.58
C PHE A 7 28.05 24.72 -27.92
N LEU A 8 28.13 23.52 -27.33
CA LEU A 8 27.05 22.54 -27.41
C LEU A 8 25.94 23.01 -26.43
N VAL A 9 24.89 23.60 -26.95
CA VAL A 9 23.67 23.90 -26.20
C VAL A 9 22.94 22.58 -25.99
N LEU A 10 23.06 22.01 -24.78
CA LEU A 10 22.20 20.92 -24.35
C LEU A 10 20.77 21.49 -24.20
N ALA A 11 19.92 21.22 -25.17
CA ALA A 11 18.49 21.43 -25.04
C ALA A 11 17.98 20.46 -23.96
N VAL A 12 17.71 20.99 -22.76
CA VAL A 12 16.94 20.31 -21.73
C VAL A 12 15.53 20.20 -22.30
N ILE A 13 15.21 19.05 -22.88
CA ILE A 13 13.85 18.71 -23.24
C ILE A 13 13.12 18.55 -21.90
N PRO A 14 12.15 19.41 -21.56
CA PRO A 14 11.30 19.17 -20.40
C PRO A 14 10.56 17.86 -20.74
N PHE A 15 10.94 16.78 -20.10
CA PHE A 15 10.05 15.63 -20.00
C PHE A 15 8.74 16.20 -19.41
N PRO A 16 7.60 16.02 -20.09
CA PRO A 16 6.35 16.30 -19.44
C PRO A 16 6.40 15.44 -18.17
N ALA A 17 6.32 16.08 -17.03
CA ALA A 17 5.96 15.42 -15.79
C ALA A 17 4.60 14.77 -16.09
N THR A 18 4.63 13.57 -16.67
CA THR A 18 3.49 12.67 -16.62
C THR A 18 3.27 12.54 -15.13
N ALA A 19 2.25 13.23 -14.67
CA ALA A 19 1.77 13.12 -13.33
C ALA A 19 1.74 11.62 -13.04
N LEU A 20 2.63 11.17 -12.19
CA LEU A 20 2.50 9.97 -11.40
C LEU A 20 1.37 10.24 -10.41
N ALA A 21 0.23 10.56 -10.97
CA ALA A 21 -1.05 10.66 -10.30
C ALA A 21 -1.53 9.22 -10.15
N ASP A 22 -0.79 8.51 -9.35
CA ASP A 22 -1.02 7.10 -9.15
C ASP A 22 -2.06 6.96 -8.05
N GLY A 23 -3.28 6.71 -8.48
CA GLY A 23 -4.13 5.86 -7.67
C GLY A 23 -3.34 4.59 -7.42
N CYS A 24 -2.68 4.52 -6.28
CA CYS A 24 -1.84 3.41 -5.93
C CYS A 24 -2.76 2.24 -5.54
N PRO A 25 -2.82 1.14 -6.30
CA PRO A 25 -3.60 -0.01 -5.88
C PRO A 25 -3.11 -0.46 -4.51
N PRO A 26 -3.98 -0.87 -3.58
CA PRO A 26 -3.64 -1.18 -2.19
C PRO A 26 -2.44 -2.10 -2.02
N ALA A 27 -2.28 -3.02 -2.94
CA ALA A 27 -1.19 -3.99 -2.92
C ALA A 27 0.16 -3.44 -3.42
N SER A 28 0.19 -2.22 -3.94
CA SER A 28 1.42 -1.60 -4.48
C SER A 28 1.77 -0.27 -3.83
N CYS A 29 0.88 0.30 -3.01
CA CYS A 29 1.12 1.54 -2.29
C CYS A 29 2.07 1.35 -1.10
N GLY A 30 3.14 2.08 -1.08
CA GLY A 30 4.03 2.49 0.03
C GLY A 30 4.35 1.53 1.18
N ILE A 31 3.65 0.41 1.34
CA ILE A 31 3.85 -0.50 2.46
C ILE A 31 5.13 -1.32 2.22
N ALA A 32 6.14 -1.10 3.06
CA ALA A 32 7.38 -1.88 3.01
C ALA A 32 7.15 -3.32 3.46
N SER A 33 6.27 -3.54 4.43
CA SER A 33 5.96 -4.88 4.89
C SER A 33 4.51 -5.00 5.33
N THR A 34 3.97 -6.19 5.16
CA THR A 34 2.66 -6.58 5.69
C THR A 34 2.76 -7.94 6.37
N ALA A 35 2.21 -8.02 7.56
CA ALA A 35 2.07 -9.26 8.33
C ALA A 35 0.64 -9.30 8.87
N PRO A 36 -0.28 -10.01 8.20
CA PRO A 36 -1.61 -10.19 8.76
C PRO A 36 -1.54 -10.76 10.17
N PRO A 37 -2.33 -10.26 11.14
CA PRO A 37 -2.29 -10.75 12.51
C PRO A 37 -2.42 -12.28 12.57
N GLY A 38 -1.52 -12.93 13.32
CA GLY A 38 -1.44 -14.40 13.41
C GLY A 38 -0.81 -15.10 12.20
N SER A 39 -0.33 -14.37 11.20
CA SER A 39 0.39 -14.96 10.07
C SER A 39 1.74 -15.51 10.49
N SER A 40 2.14 -16.64 9.90
CA SER A 40 3.50 -17.18 10.02
C SER A 40 4.49 -16.54 9.05
N ILE A 41 4.03 -15.59 8.23
CA ILE A 41 4.81 -14.96 7.16
C ILE A 41 4.69 -13.45 7.25
N VAL A 42 5.83 -12.77 7.14
CA VAL A 42 5.93 -11.34 6.85
C VAL A 42 6.31 -11.19 5.38
N PHE A 43 5.53 -10.40 4.66
CA PHE A 43 5.86 -9.99 3.30
C PHE A 43 6.57 -8.64 3.33
N VAL A 44 7.72 -8.56 2.69
CA VAL A 44 8.53 -7.35 2.58
C VAL A 44 8.73 -7.01 1.11
N ARG A 45 8.38 -5.80 0.73
CA ARG A 45 8.65 -5.29 -0.61
C ARG A 45 10.01 -4.59 -0.62
N THR A 46 10.86 -4.96 -1.56
CA THR A 46 12.20 -4.37 -1.69
C THR A 46 12.31 -3.59 -3.00
N GLY A 47 12.93 -2.41 -2.95
CA GLY A 47 13.08 -1.57 -4.15
C GLY A 47 11.83 -0.75 -4.51
N GLY A 48 11.05 -0.34 -3.51
CA GLY A 48 9.86 0.49 -3.67
C GLY A 48 8.61 -0.29 -4.08
N GLN A 49 7.58 0.43 -4.49
CA GLN A 49 6.23 -0.10 -4.76
C GLN A 49 6.19 -1.20 -5.83
N GLN A 50 7.11 -1.15 -6.79
CA GLN A 50 7.19 -2.10 -7.90
C GLN A 50 8.28 -3.17 -7.72
N GLY A 51 8.93 -3.20 -6.57
CA GLY A 51 9.96 -4.18 -6.27
C GLY A 51 9.44 -5.58 -6.02
N PRO A 52 10.32 -6.58 -6.00
CA PRO A 52 9.96 -7.94 -5.65
C PRO A 52 9.44 -8.04 -4.21
N LEU A 53 8.52 -8.98 -3.98
CA LEU A 53 7.97 -9.30 -2.68
C LEU A 53 8.72 -10.47 -2.07
N GLN A 54 9.33 -10.27 -0.92
CA GLN A 54 10.04 -11.32 -0.18
C GLN A 54 9.19 -11.81 0.99
N ALA A 55 9.12 -13.11 1.17
CA ALA A 55 8.40 -13.75 2.25
C ALA A 55 9.39 -14.29 3.30
N TYR A 56 9.19 -13.91 4.55
CA TYR A 56 10.02 -14.33 5.68
C TYR A 56 9.20 -15.10 6.69
N ASP A 57 9.78 -16.14 7.26
CA ASP A 57 9.22 -16.88 8.38
C ASP A 57 9.26 -16.02 9.64
N VAL A 58 8.13 -15.82 10.30
CA VAL A 58 8.06 -14.98 11.51
C VAL A 58 8.80 -15.60 12.70
N SER A 59 8.91 -16.93 12.74
CA SER A 59 9.52 -17.63 13.87
C SER A 59 11.04 -17.65 13.82
N SER A 60 11.61 -17.75 12.62
CA SER A 60 13.06 -17.82 12.42
C SER A 60 13.68 -16.56 11.83
N GLY A 61 12.86 -15.70 11.17
CA GLY A 61 13.34 -14.59 10.37
C GLY A 61 14.01 -15.02 9.06
N ALA A 62 13.99 -16.31 8.73
CA ALA A 62 14.57 -16.82 7.49
C ALA A 62 13.68 -16.47 6.29
N ARG A 63 14.31 -16.09 5.17
CA ARG A 63 13.59 -15.89 3.91
C ARG A 63 13.11 -17.23 3.38
N ARG A 64 11.81 -17.40 3.19
CA ARG A 64 11.20 -18.61 2.62
C ARG A 64 11.28 -18.62 1.09
N PHE A 65 10.90 -17.52 0.46
CA PHE A 65 10.89 -17.37 -1.00
C PHE A 65 10.84 -15.90 -1.40
N SER A 66 10.97 -15.63 -2.71
CA SER A 66 10.81 -14.32 -3.31
C SER A 66 9.87 -14.42 -4.49
N LEU A 67 8.98 -13.43 -4.63
CA LEU A 67 8.06 -13.27 -5.75
C LEU A 67 8.47 -12.03 -6.56
N PRO A 68 8.29 -12.03 -7.89
CA PRO A 68 8.59 -10.85 -8.70
C PRO A 68 7.65 -9.69 -8.35
N ALA A 69 7.77 -8.55 -9.06
CA ALA A 69 6.82 -7.45 -8.91
C ALA A 69 5.38 -7.88 -9.23
N GLY A 70 4.40 -7.41 -8.46
CA GLY A 70 3.01 -7.79 -8.63
C GLY A 70 2.11 -7.35 -7.48
N VAL A 71 0.89 -7.88 -7.43
CA VAL A 71 -0.15 -7.54 -6.46
C VAL A 71 -0.49 -8.72 -5.56
N LEU A 72 -0.62 -8.45 -4.26
CA LEU A 72 -0.98 -9.41 -3.21
C LEU A 72 -2.46 -9.20 -2.82
N SER A 73 -3.23 -10.29 -2.69
CA SER A 73 -4.60 -10.23 -2.15
C SER A 73 -4.61 -9.81 -0.68
N ALA A 74 -5.67 -9.13 -0.24
CA ALA A 74 -5.77 -8.63 1.14
C ALA A 74 -5.82 -9.76 2.18
N ASP A 75 -6.31 -10.95 1.80
CA ASP A 75 -6.26 -12.15 2.65
C ASP A 75 -4.87 -12.83 2.71
N GLY A 76 -3.89 -12.32 1.94
CA GLY A 76 -2.54 -12.85 1.88
C GLY A 76 -2.41 -14.21 1.23
N SER A 77 -3.44 -14.72 0.52
CA SER A 77 -3.42 -16.07 -0.04
C SER A 77 -2.90 -16.14 -1.47
N THR A 78 -3.11 -15.09 -2.25
CA THR A 78 -2.84 -15.08 -3.68
C THR A 78 -1.96 -13.90 -4.08
N PHE A 79 -0.99 -14.15 -4.93
CA PHE A 79 -0.16 -13.13 -5.54
C PHE A 79 -0.19 -13.27 -7.07
N VAL A 80 -0.34 -12.15 -7.77
CA VAL A 80 -0.29 -12.11 -9.23
C VAL A 80 0.83 -11.20 -9.69
N SER A 81 1.79 -11.78 -10.43
CA SER A 81 2.87 -11.01 -11.05
C SER A 81 2.62 -10.80 -12.53
N SER A 82 3.20 -9.72 -13.05
CA SER A 82 3.27 -9.44 -14.48
C SER A 82 4.72 -9.15 -14.85
N ALA A 83 5.29 -9.98 -15.72
CA ALA A 83 6.62 -9.76 -16.29
C ALA A 83 6.48 -9.57 -17.79
N ALA A 84 7.09 -8.49 -18.30
CA ALA A 84 7.16 -8.22 -19.73
C ALA A 84 8.61 -8.43 -20.21
N PRO A 85 9.05 -9.69 -20.41
CA PRO A 85 10.40 -9.99 -20.86
C PRO A 85 10.66 -9.43 -22.26
N GLN A 86 9.57 -9.21 -23.02
CA GLN A 86 9.58 -8.54 -24.31
C GLN A 86 8.44 -7.52 -24.34
N LEU A 87 8.65 -6.36 -24.98
CA LEU A 87 7.63 -5.29 -25.10
C LEU A 87 6.33 -5.77 -25.77
N THR A 88 6.38 -6.87 -26.51
CA THR A 88 5.26 -7.42 -27.28
C THR A 88 4.42 -8.44 -26.52
N ARG A 89 4.89 -8.94 -25.37
CA ARG A 89 4.22 -9.99 -24.60
C ARG A 89 4.50 -9.87 -23.11
N THR A 90 3.47 -10.10 -22.32
CA THR A 90 3.55 -10.19 -20.85
C THR A 90 3.26 -11.60 -20.40
N THR A 91 4.14 -12.15 -19.58
CA THR A 91 3.90 -13.38 -18.83
C THR A 91 3.27 -13.03 -17.50
N LEU A 92 2.12 -13.61 -17.22
CA LEU A 92 1.38 -13.46 -15.98
C LEU A 92 1.49 -14.76 -15.20
N VAL A 93 1.78 -14.66 -13.91
CA VAL A 93 1.90 -15.83 -13.05
C VAL A 93 1.12 -15.58 -11.76
N ARG A 94 0.24 -16.52 -11.44
CA ARG A 94 -0.46 -16.59 -10.18
C ARG A 94 0.27 -17.55 -9.24
N TYR A 95 0.53 -17.08 -8.03
CA TYR A 95 1.18 -17.84 -6.97
C TYR A 95 0.22 -18.05 -5.80
N ASP A 96 0.36 -19.17 -5.13
CA ASP A 96 -0.04 -19.30 -3.73
C ASP A 96 0.96 -18.48 -2.91
N ALA A 97 0.50 -17.39 -2.31
CA ALA A 97 1.38 -16.46 -1.61
C ALA A 97 1.89 -17.00 -0.27
N ARG A 98 1.28 -18.05 0.28
CA ARG A 98 1.73 -18.69 1.54
C ARG A 98 2.90 -19.63 1.32
N THR A 99 2.98 -20.22 0.14
CA THR A 99 4.00 -21.22 -0.20
C THR A 99 4.99 -20.76 -1.26
N GLY A 100 4.69 -19.68 -1.98
CA GLY A 100 5.46 -19.20 -3.13
C GLY A 100 5.32 -20.08 -4.38
N LYS A 101 4.48 -21.12 -4.34
CA LYS A 101 4.31 -22.03 -5.48
C LYS A 101 3.48 -21.41 -6.59
N ILE A 102 3.87 -21.70 -7.82
CA ILE A 102 3.10 -21.33 -9.01
C ILE A 102 1.82 -22.14 -9.06
N VAL A 103 0.68 -21.45 -9.11
CA VAL A 103 -0.64 -22.05 -9.29
C VAL A 103 -1.00 -22.08 -10.78
N ARG A 104 -0.68 -21.01 -11.52
CA ARG A 104 -1.01 -20.89 -12.94
C ARG A 104 -0.12 -19.84 -13.61
N GLY A 105 0.31 -20.16 -14.85
CA GLY A 105 0.95 -19.20 -15.75
C GLY A 105 0.17 -19.05 -17.03
N TRP A 106 0.15 -17.86 -17.61
CA TRP A 106 -0.40 -17.58 -18.93
C TRP A 106 0.29 -16.37 -19.56
N SER A 107 0.07 -16.14 -20.84
CA SER A 107 0.72 -15.08 -21.58
C SER A 107 -0.30 -14.23 -22.33
N LEU A 108 -0.07 -12.91 -22.34
CA LEU A 108 -0.90 -11.95 -23.10
C LEU A 108 -0.03 -11.16 -24.09
N ARG A 109 -0.58 -10.88 -25.25
CA ARG A 109 0.05 -9.97 -26.22
C ARG A 109 0.00 -8.53 -25.68
N GLY A 110 1.12 -7.84 -25.76
CA GLY A 110 1.30 -6.46 -25.26
C GLY A 110 1.87 -6.40 -23.86
N ARG A 111 2.14 -5.17 -23.40
CA ARG A 111 2.69 -4.88 -22.08
C ARG A 111 1.57 -4.62 -21.06
N TRP A 112 1.23 -5.64 -20.29
CA TRP A 112 0.21 -5.60 -19.25
C TRP A 112 0.83 -5.55 -17.86
N ASN A 113 0.20 -4.78 -16.96
CA ASN A 113 0.57 -4.70 -15.55
C ASN A 113 -0.60 -5.18 -14.70
N ALA A 114 -0.33 -6.02 -13.72
CA ALA A 114 -1.29 -6.35 -12.68
C ALA A 114 -1.34 -5.17 -11.70
N VAL A 115 -2.51 -4.56 -11.52
CA VAL A 115 -2.67 -3.31 -10.74
C VAL A 115 -3.62 -3.44 -9.56
N ALA A 116 -4.57 -4.36 -9.60
CA ALA A 116 -5.47 -4.63 -8.49
C ALA A 116 -5.85 -6.11 -8.44
N ILE A 117 -6.25 -6.57 -7.26
CA ILE A 117 -6.70 -7.94 -7.02
C ILE A 117 -7.79 -7.90 -5.94
N THR A 118 -8.83 -8.73 -6.09
CA THR A 118 -9.85 -8.87 -5.04
C THR A 118 -9.25 -9.44 -3.76
N ALA A 119 -9.88 -9.16 -2.62
CA ALA A 119 -9.40 -9.62 -1.32
C ALA A 119 -9.17 -11.14 -1.27
N SER A 120 -10.04 -11.93 -1.91
CA SER A 120 -9.93 -13.40 -2.03
C SER A 120 -8.94 -13.87 -3.09
N GLY A 121 -8.33 -12.98 -3.85
CA GLY A 121 -7.43 -13.32 -4.95
C GLY A 121 -8.10 -13.95 -6.18
N ARG A 122 -9.45 -14.03 -6.22
CA ARG A 122 -10.16 -14.68 -7.34
C ARG A 122 -10.06 -13.90 -8.64
N HIS A 123 -10.19 -12.58 -8.57
CA HIS A 123 -10.18 -11.68 -9.73
C HIS A 123 -9.04 -10.68 -9.60
N HIS A 124 -8.46 -10.32 -10.71
CA HIS A 124 -7.39 -9.31 -10.78
C HIS A 124 -7.59 -8.43 -12.00
N ALA A 125 -7.19 -7.17 -11.86
CA ALA A 125 -7.18 -6.20 -12.94
C ALA A 125 -5.80 -6.13 -13.59
N LEU A 126 -5.81 -6.18 -14.91
CA LEU A 126 -4.64 -5.95 -15.74
C LEU A 126 -4.86 -4.68 -16.56
N VAL A 127 -3.88 -3.81 -16.59
CA VAL A 127 -3.92 -2.59 -17.40
C VAL A 127 -2.77 -2.58 -18.41
N ARG A 128 -3.06 -1.99 -19.56
CA ARG A 128 -2.08 -1.64 -20.58
C ARG A 128 -2.23 -0.17 -20.90
N TYR A 129 -1.26 0.62 -20.51
CA TYR A 129 -1.24 2.05 -20.76
C TYR A 129 -0.80 2.34 -22.19
N GLY A 130 -1.61 3.11 -22.93
CA GLY A 130 -1.29 3.73 -24.19
C GLY A 130 -1.16 5.25 -24.04
N ARG A 131 -0.86 5.95 -25.14
CA ARG A 131 -0.72 7.42 -25.10
C ARG A 131 -2.04 8.16 -24.83
N ARG A 132 -3.16 7.64 -25.32
CA ARG A 132 -4.49 8.26 -25.23
C ARG A 132 -5.53 7.39 -24.54
N GLU A 133 -5.20 6.14 -24.25
CA GLU A 133 -6.13 5.17 -23.72
C GLU A 133 -5.46 4.22 -22.71
N VAL A 134 -6.27 3.68 -21.81
CA VAL A 134 -5.94 2.58 -20.93
C VAL A 134 -6.82 1.39 -21.31
N SER A 135 -6.18 0.29 -21.70
CA SER A 135 -6.89 -0.98 -21.89
C SER A 135 -6.93 -1.73 -20.57
N LEU A 136 -8.11 -2.19 -20.18
CA LEU A 136 -8.39 -2.91 -18.93
C LEU A 136 -8.84 -4.34 -19.23
N ARG A 137 -8.40 -5.30 -18.40
CA ARG A 137 -8.89 -6.70 -18.39
C ARG A 137 -9.14 -7.18 -16.98
N VAL A 138 -10.32 -7.72 -16.72
CA VAL A 138 -10.70 -8.37 -15.46
C VAL A 138 -11.53 -9.61 -15.78
N ALA A 139 -11.16 -10.77 -15.26
CA ALA A 139 -11.94 -12.02 -15.43
C ALA A 139 -12.33 -12.33 -16.89
N GLY A 140 -11.43 -12.05 -17.84
CA GLY A 140 -11.68 -12.27 -19.28
C GLY A 140 -12.42 -11.12 -19.98
N ARG A 141 -13.10 -10.24 -19.26
CA ARG A 141 -13.77 -9.04 -19.79
C ARG A 141 -12.75 -7.96 -20.14
N ARG A 142 -13.10 -7.08 -21.07
CA ARG A 142 -12.24 -6.00 -21.54
C ARG A 142 -12.98 -4.68 -21.56
N ALA A 143 -12.26 -3.61 -21.29
CA ALA A 143 -12.73 -2.24 -21.51
C ALA A 143 -11.55 -1.39 -21.99
N VAL A 144 -11.88 -0.30 -22.68
CA VAL A 144 -10.92 0.74 -23.07
C VAL A 144 -11.44 2.05 -22.53
N LEU A 145 -10.59 2.79 -21.84
CA LEU A 145 -10.89 4.06 -21.18
C LEU A 145 -9.89 5.11 -21.66
N PRO A 146 -10.20 6.40 -21.56
CA PRO A 146 -9.22 7.47 -21.74
C PRO A 146 -7.99 7.29 -20.82
N ALA A 147 -6.83 7.80 -21.24
CA ALA A 147 -5.57 7.69 -20.49
C ALA A 147 -5.60 8.40 -19.12
N SER A 148 -6.59 9.24 -18.88
CA SER A 148 -6.83 9.93 -17.60
C SER A 148 -7.41 9.04 -16.50
N PHE A 149 -7.69 7.76 -16.80
CA PHE A 149 -8.23 6.81 -15.82
C PHE A 149 -7.16 5.90 -15.24
N ASN A 150 -7.20 5.73 -13.92
CA ASN A 150 -6.45 4.71 -13.19
C ASN A 150 -7.39 3.79 -12.42
N VAL A 151 -6.96 2.54 -12.24
CA VAL A 151 -7.70 1.55 -11.44
C VAL A 151 -7.37 1.77 -9.97
N GLU A 152 -8.37 1.94 -9.14
CA GLU A 152 -8.25 2.03 -7.69
C GLU A 152 -8.53 0.67 -7.02
N GLY A 153 -9.60 0.00 -7.41
CA GLY A 153 -10.00 -1.26 -6.79
C GLY A 153 -10.95 -2.09 -7.64
N LEU A 154 -11.31 -3.25 -7.09
CA LEU A 154 -12.28 -4.18 -7.68
C LEU A 154 -13.36 -4.52 -6.65
N SER A 155 -14.62 -4.63 -7.11
CA SER A 155 -15.64 -5.26 -6.29
C SER A 155 -15.30 -6.72 -5.97
N PRO A 156 -15.75 -7.28 -4.84
CA PRO A 156 -15.40 -8.65 -4.43
C PRO A 156 -15.76 -9.73 -5.47
N ASP A 157 -16.81 -9.50 -6.26
CA ASP A 157 -17.24 -10.37 -7.36
C ASP A 157 -16.52 -10.12 -8.69
N GLY A 158 -15.66 -9.11 -8.76
CA GLY A 158 -14.91 -8.72 -9.95
C GLY A 158 -15.77 -8.16 -11.09
N ARG A 159 -17.01 -7.75 -10.82
CA ARG A 159 -17.92 -7.18 -11.85
C ARG A 159 -17.73 -5.69 -12.03
N LYS A 160 -17.37 -4.98 -10.95
CA LYS A 160 -17.13 -3.55 -11.00
C LYS A 160 -15.64 -3.24 -10.82
N VAL A 161 -15.18 -2.23 -11.53
CA VAL A 161 -13.87 -1.63 -11.37
C VAL A 161 -14.06 -0.21 -10.87
N PHE A 162 -13.44 0.11 -9.76
CA PHE A 162 -13.41 1.47 -9.23
C PHE A 162 -12.21 2.19 -9.84
N LEU A 163 -12.45 3.43 -10.26
CA LEU A 163 -11.55 4.19 -11.11
C LEU A 163 -11.37 5.61 -10.55
N VAL A 164 -10.15 6.09 -10.61
CA VAL A 164 -9.82 7.51 -10.45
C VAL A 164 -9.75 8.13 -11.84
N HIS A 165 -10.55 9.14 -12.10
CA HIS A 165 -10.51 9.95 -13.33
C HIS A 165 -9.84 11.29 -13.05
N TRP A 166 -8.60 11.43 -13.49
CA TRP A 166 -7.80 12.65 -13.27
C TRP A 166 -8.27 13.81 -14.12
N LYS A 167 -8.40 14.98 -13.49
CA LYS A 167 -8.74 16.27 -14.06
C LYS A 167 -7.65 17.29 -13.73
N ARG A 168 -7.74 18.48 -14.33
CA ARG A 168 -6.77 19.58 -14.05
C ARG A 168 -6.80 20.04 -12.58
N SER A 169 -7.96 20.01 -11.94
CA SER A 169 -8.19 20.54 -10.59
C SER A 169 -8.42 19.47 -9.52
N GLY A 170 -8.03 18.22 -9.78
CA GLY A 170 -8.27 17.11 -8.86
C GLY A 170 -8.68 15.85 -9.61
N TYR A 171 -9.54 15.03 -9.03
CA TYR A 171 -10.03 13.81 -9.64
C TYR A 171 -11.48 13.52 -9.26
N ASP A 172 -12.15 12.72 -10.09
CA ASP A 172 -13.44 12.13 -9.78
C ASP A 172 -13.27 10.64 -9.58
N LEU A 173 -14.12 10.09 -8.74
CA LEU A 173 -14.26 8.65 -8.59
C LEU A 173 -15.37 8.14 -9.50
N GLN A 174 -15.09 7.08 -10.21
CA GLN A 174 -16.04 6.44 -11.10
C GLN A 174 -16.02 4.92 -10.92
N GLN A 175 -17.11 4.29 -11.28
CA GLN A 175 -17.21 2.83 -11.34
C GLN A 175 -17.61 2.37 -12.72
N LEU A 176 -16.91 1.37 -13.23
CA LEU A 176 -17.22 0.70 -14.48
C LEU A 176 -17.82 -0.69 -14.19
N ASP A 177 -19.07 -0.89 -14.59
CA ASP A 177 -19.64 -2.24 -14.63
C ASP A 177 -19.14 -2.97 -15.88
N LEU A 178 -18.41 -4.06 -15.67
CA LEU A 178 -17.80 -4.83 -16.76
C LEU A 178 -18.79 -5.76 -17.51
N VAL A 179 -20.02 -5.88 -17.02
CA VAL A 179 -21.08 -6.66 -17.70
C VAL A 179 -21.86 -5.79 -18.64
N THR A 180 -22.31 -4.63 -18.15
CA THR A 180 -23.10 -3.66 -18.92
C THR A 180 -22.25 -2.65 -19.67
N HIS A 181 -20.95 -2.59 -19.41
CA HIS A 181 -20.01 -1.58 -19.90
C HIS A 181 -20.40 -0.13 -19.53
N ARG A 182 -21.22 0.02 -18.49
CA ARG A 182 -21.69 1.33 -18.04
C ARG A 182 -20.66 1.95 -17.08
N LEU A 183 -20.23 3.15 -17.40
CA LEU A 183 -19.41 4.01 -16.54
C LEU A 183 -20.33 4.98 -15.80
N THR A 184 -20.23 5.04 -14.48
CA THR A 184 -21.04 5.92 -13.63
C THR A 184 -20.16 6.57 -12.56
N ALA A 185 -20.53 7.77 -12.09
CA ALA A 185 -19.88 8.39 -10.95
C ALA A 185 -20.02 7.49 -9.70
N THR A 186 -18.96 7.38 -8.93
CA THR A 186 -18.99 6.83 -7.57
C THR A 186 -19.74 7.81 -6.67
N ARG A 187 -20.60 7.30 -5.79
CA ARG A 187 -21.28 8.14 -4.80
C ARG A 187 -20.26 8.55 -3.73
N LEU A 188 -20.19 9.86 -3.46
CA LEU A 188 -19.51 10.41 -2.31
C LEU A 188 -20.54 10.64 -1.19
N ASP A 189 -20.11 10.44 0.05
CA ASP A 189 -20.94 10.75 1.22
C ASP A 189 -21.17 12.28 1.32
N ASP A 190 -20.12 13.06 1.10
CA ASP A 190 -20.19 14.50 0.88
C ASP A 190 -19.99 14.79 -0.62
N PRO A 191 -21.09 15.10 -1.37
CA PRO A 191 -21.01 15.38 -2.80
C PRO A 191 -20.30 16.69 -3.14
N ASP A 192 -20.19 17.61 -2.19
CA ASP A 192 -19.54 18.93 -2.40
C ASP A 192 -18.03 18.87 -2.14
N GLU A 193 -17.52 17.75 -1.60
CA GLU A 193 -16.10 17.59 -1.35
C GLU A 193 -15.32 17.47 -2.66
N LYS A 194 -14.33 18.37 -2.81
CA LYS A 194 -13.40 18.30 -3.94
C LYS A 194 -12.33 17.25 -3.67
N MET A 195 -12.38 16.18 -4.43
CA MET A 195 -11.34 15.16 -4.37
C MET A 195 -10.04 15.69 -4.97
N THR A 196 -9.06 15.95 -4.09
CA THR A 196 -7.72 16.44 -4.47
C THR A 196 -6.67 15.67 -3.68
N GLY A 197 -5.45 15.65 -4.18
CA GLY A 197 -4.32 15.02 -3.49
C GLY A 197 -3.76 13.82 -4.22
N THR A 198 -2.76 13.21 -3.61
CA THR A 198 -2.02 12.06 -4.14
C THR A 198 -2.10 10.91 -3.15
N ALA A 199 -2.41 9.71 -3.62
CA ALA A 199 -2.41 8.51 -2.81
C ALA A 199 -1.00 8.21 -2.30
N VAL A 200 -0.87 8.00 -1.00
CA VAL A 200 0.41 7.79 -0.31
C VAL A 200 0.57 6.34 0.09
N ASN A 201 -0.47 5.76 0.68
CA ASN A 201 -0.49 4.41 1.20
C ASN A 201 -1.91 3.86 1.23
N ALA A 202 -2.07 2.54 1.16
CA ALA A 202 -3.40 1.94 1.21
C ALA A 202 -3.40 0.55 1.83
N VAL A 203 -4.54 0.16 2.39
CA VAL A 203 -4.81 -1.18 2.91
C VAL A 203 -6.25 -1.56 2.59
N ALA A 204 -6.50 -2.83 2.27
CA ALA A 204 -7.85 -3.34 2.09
C ALA A 204 -8.21 -4.34 3.18
N THR A 205 -9.49 -4.39 3.56
CA THR A 205 -9.99 -5.40 4.49
C THR A 205 -9.97 -6.79 3.85
N ARG A 206 -9.73 -7.83 4.65
CA ARG A 206 -9.61 -9.22 4.15
C ARG A 206 -10.90 -9.78 3.57
N ASP A 207 -12.04 -9.22 4.00
CA ASP A 207 -13.35 -9.57 3.44
C ASP A 207 -13.68 -8.81 2.15
N GLY A 208 -12.80 -7.87 1.75
CA GLY A 208 -12.96 -7.05 0.56
C GLY A 208 -14.07 -6.02 0.66
N HIS A 209 -14.47 -5.63 1.89
CA HIS A 209 -15.46 -4.58 2.09
C HIS A 209 -14.85 -3.20 1.82
N TRP A 210 -13.77 -2.88 2.51
CA TRP A 210 -13.14 -1.56 2.44
C TRP A 210 -11.81 -1.57 1.70
N LEU A 211 -11.61 -0.53 0.91
CA LEU A 211 -10.31 -0.05 0.47
C LEU A 211 -10.06 1.29 1.15
N LEU A 212 -9.01 1.36 1.97
CA LEU A 212 -8.67 2.51 2.80
C LEU A 212 -7.37 3.10 2.27
N THR A 213 -7.43 4.25 1.64
CA THR A 213 -6.29 4.91 1.00
C THR A 213 -5.98 6.22 1.72
N LEU A 214 -4.75 6.37 2.20
CA LEU A 214 -4.24 7.64 2.72
C LEU A 214 -3.88 8.56 1.56
N TYR A 215 -4.45 9.76 1.55
CA TYR A 215 -4.14 10.81 0.60
C TYR A 215 -3.43 11.99 1.26
N SER A 216 -2.50 12.59 0.51
CA SER A 216 -1.85 13.86 0.83
C SER A 216 -2.44 14.95 -0.05
N LYS A 217 -3.07 15.98 0.53
CA LYS A 217 -3.55 17.16 -0.18
C LYS A 217 -2.38 18.13 -0.48
N PRO A 218 -2.48 19.00 -1.50
CA PRO A 218 -1.41 19.95 -1.83
C PRO A 218 -1.09 20.96 -0.72
N ASP A 219 -2.04 21.23 0.17
CA ASP A 219 -1.90 22.12 1.33
C ASP A 219 -1.26 21.42 2.55
N GLY A 220 -0.85 20.16 2.40
CA GLY A 220 -0.24 19.35 3.46
C GLY A 220 -1.23 18.65 4.38
N HIS A 221 -2.54 18.86 4.24
CA HIS A 221 -3.54 18.06 4.95
C HIS A 221 -3.62 16.64 4.40
N SER A 222 -4.16 15.73 5.20
CA SER A 222 -4.36 14.36 4.78
C SER A 222 -5.73 13.83 5.18
N PHE A 223 -6.20 12.82 4.48
CA PHE A 223 -7.45 12.12 4.77
C PHE A 223 -7.33 10.64 4.39
N ILE A 224 -8.17 9.82 4.98
CA ILE A 224 -8.41 8.45 4.51
C ILE A 224 -9.61 8.47 3.57
N HIS A 225 -9.36 8.08 2.33
CA HIS A 225 -10.42 7.72 1.40
C HIS A 225 -10.84 6.29 1.68
N ALA A 226 -12.03 6.12 2.28
CA ALA A 226 -12.64 4.84 2.57
C ALA A 226 -13.64 4.49 1.46
N LEU A 227 -13.26 3.59 0.57
CA LEU A 227 -14.11 3.12 -0.52
C LEU A 227 -14.75 1.79 -0.15
N ASP A 228 -16.08 1.76 -0.06
CA ASP A 228 -16.85 0.53 0.03
C ASP A 228 -16.83 -0.21 -1.33
N LEU A 229 -16.08 -1.28 -1.41
CA LEU A 229 -15.93 -2.07 -2.63
C LEU A 229 -17.17 -2.89 -2.99
N ARG A 230 -18.16 -3.00 -2.10
CA ARG A 230 -19.43 -3.70 -2.34
C ARG A 230 -20.46 -2.78 -2.98
N THR A 231 -20.63 -1.60 -2.40
CA THR A 231 -21.66 -0.62 -2.86
C THR A 231 -21.09 0.40 -3.83
N GLY A 232 -19.82 0.76 -3.70
CA GLY A 232 -19.18 1.85 -4.40
C GLY A 232 -19.41 3.21 -3.75
N LEU A 233 -19.84 3.26 -2.48
CA LEU A 233 -19.90 4.50 -1.71
C LEU A 233 -18.49 4.84 -1.20
N ALA A 234 -18.10 6.09 -1.29
CA ALA A 234 -16.84 6.58 -0.79
C ALA A 234 -17.03 7.64 0.30
N HIS A 235 -16.23 7.54 1.35
CA HIS A 235 -16.20 8.47 2.47
C HIS A 235 -14.80 9.05 2.61
N CYS A 236 -14.72 10.33 2.98
CA CYS A 236 -13.46 11.00 3.33
C CYS A 236 -13.40 11.18 4.85
N ILE A 237 -12.39 10.62 5.48
CA ILE A 237 -12.14 10.75 6.92
C ILE A 237 -10.96 11.69 7.08
N ASP A 238 -11.22 12.96 7.43
CA ASP A 238 -10.17 13.95 7.64
C ASP A 238 -9.28 13.58 8.81
N LEU A 239 -7.98 13.80 8.63
CA LEU A 239 -6.98 13.50 9.64
C LEU A 239 -6.35 14.76 10.20
N THR A 240 -6.00 14.75 11.47
CA THR A 240 -5.16 15.78 12.09
C THR A 240 -3.66 15.57 11.80
N LEU A 241 -3.33 14.79 10.77
CA LEU A 241 -1.99 14.48 10.32
C LEU A 241 -1.64 15.41 9.16
N THR A 242 -0.70 16.32 9.38
CA THR A 242 -0.26 17.30 8.38
C THR A 242 1.22 17.14 8.09
N GLY A 243 1.59 17.22 6.83
CA GLY A 243 2.95 17.09 6.36
C GLY A 243 3.04 17.04 4.85
N ASP A 244 4.25 17.11 4.32
CA ASP A 244 4.46 16.89 2.89
C ASP A 244 4.25 15.41 2.51
N PHE A 245 4.29 15.13 1.22
CA PHE A 245 4.11 13.79 0.68
C PHE A 245 5.08 12.77 1.28
N PHE A 246 6.34 13.14 1.54
CA PHE A 246 7.35 12.23 2.09
C PHE A 246 7.12 11.97 3.58
N ALA A 247 6.75 13.01 4.34
CA ALA A 247 6.39 12.89 5.74
C ALA A 247 5.17 11.99 5.93
N LEU A 248 4.12 12.20 5.12
CA LEU A 248 2.92 11.36 5.10
C LEU A 248 3.23 9.95 4.60
N GLY A 249 4.17 9.81 3.65
CA GLY A 249 4.66 8.52 3.14
C GLY A 249 5.30 7.62 4.20
N SER A 250 5.63 8.19 5.36
CA SER A 250 6.12 7.44 6.53
C SER A 250 5.01 6.88 7.42
N THR A 251 3.74 7.01 7.01
CA THR A 251 2.59 6.47 7.75
C THR A 251 2.39 4.99 7.44
N ALA A 252 2.54 4.15 8.43
CA ALA A 252 2.13 2.75 8.35
C ALA A 252 0.62 2.62 8.59
N LEU A 253 -0.05 1.83 7.76
CA LEU A 253 -1.46 1.47 7.90
C LEU A 253 -1.56 0.00 8.27
N THR A 254 -2.39 -0.33 9.27
CA THR A 254 -2.68 -1.72 9.59
C THR A 254 -4.08 -1.85 10.21
N LEU A 255 -4.72 -2.99 9.99
CA LEU A 255 -6.06 -3.29 10.46
C LEU A 255 -6.03 -4.17 11.71
N SER A 256 -6.99 -3.96 12.61
CA SER A 256 -7.24 -4.87 13.73
C SER A 256 -7.55 -6.29 13.23
N PRO A 257 -7.38 -7.32 14.07
CA PRO A 257 -7.69 -8.69 13.69
C PRO A 257 -9.13 -8.92 13.23
N ASP A 258 -10.08 -8.20 13.83
CA ASP A 258 -11.51 -8.22 13.49
C ASP A 258 -11.87 -7.31 12.30
N GLN A 259 -10.90 -6.55 11.78
CA GLN A 259 -11.06 -5.62 10.66
C GLN A 259 -11.98 -4.41 10.97
N ALA A 260 -12.33 -4.18 12.25
CA ALA A 260 -13.20 -3.08 12.66
C ALA A 260 -12.46 -1.76 12.89
N THR A 261 -11.13 -1.82 13.05
CA THR A 261 -10.31 -0.65 13.39
C THR A 261 -9.13 -0.53 12.43
N LEU A 262 -8.91 0.68 11.91
CA LEU A 262 -7.69 1.05 11.19
C LEU A 262 -6.76 1.82 12.14
N TYR A 263 -5.50 1.39 12.20
CA TYR A 263 -4.43 2.11 12.88
C TYR A 263 -3.52 2.79 11.85
N LEU A 264 -3.25 4.06 12.08
CA LEU A 264 -2.23 4.83 11.37
C LEU A 264 -1.11 5.16 12.37
N ALA A 265 0.11 4.82 12.03
CA ALA A 265 1.26 5.16 12.85
C ALA A 265 2.31 5.88 12.01
N ASN A 266 2.58 7.13 12.35
CA ASN A 266 3.59 7.94 11.69
C ASN A 266 4.61 8.43 12.74
N PRO A 267 5.74 7.75 12.90
CA PRO A 267 6.76 8.14 13.85
C PRO A 267 7.44 9.46 13.46
N TYR A 268 7.51 9.79 12.17
CA TYR A 268 8.10 11.04 11.69
C TYR A 268 7.28 12.26 12.11
N LEU A 269 5.98 12.20 11.97
CA LEU A 269 5.06 13.25 12.41
C LEU A 269 4.66 13.11 13.88
N GLY A 270 5.18 12.10 14.56
CA GLY A 270 4.94 11.87 15.99
C GLY A 270 3.48 11.58 16.32
N ARG A 271 2.81 10.73 15.54
CA ARG A 271 1.37 10.45 15.71
C ARG A 271 1.05 8.96 15.57
N VAL A 272 0.13 8.50 16.43
CA VAL A 272 -0.65 7.28 16.23
C VAL A 272 -2.11 7.66 16.24
N MET A 273 -2.87 7.20 15.25
CA MET A 273 -4.30 7.47 15.13
C MET A 273 -5.07 6.17 15.03
N THR A 274 -6.27 6.18 15.53
CA THR A 274 -7.21 5.05 15.51
C THR A 274 -8.49 5.49 14.83
N ILE A 275 -8.95 4.75 13.84
CA ILE A 275 -10.21 4.99 13.13
C ILE A 275 -11.12 3.80 13.33
N ASP A 276 -12.34 4.05 13.76
CA ASP A 276 -13.44 3.08 13.81
C ASP A 276 -14.06 2.96 12.42
N LEU A 277 -13.98 1.78 11.80
CA LEU A 277 -14.51 1.56 10.45
C LEU A 277 -16.03 1.37 10.41
N GLY A 278 -16.68 1.11 11.54
CA GLY A 278 -18.14 1.07 11.63
C GLY A 278 -18.76 2.46 11.63
N LYS A 279 -18.04 3.44 12.20
CA LYS A 279 -18.46 4.84 12.27
C LYS A 279 -17.79 5.73 11.22
N LEU A 280 -16.69 5.27 10.61
CA LEU A 280 -15.83 6.01 9.70
C LEU A 280 -15.30 7.32 10.32
N GLU A 281 -14.87 7.25 11.56
CA GLU A 281 -14.37 8.42 12.29
C GLU A 281 -13.07 8.12 13.06
N VAL A 282 -12.28 9.18 13.28
CA VAL A 282 -11.10 9.13 14.15
C VAL A 282 -11.55 9.10 15.60
N THR A 283 -11.26 8.00 16.29
CA THR A 283 -11.66 7.81 17.71
C THR A 283 -10.55 8.13 18.69
N ARG A 284 -9.29 8.12 18.27
CA ARG A 284 -8.15 8.43 19.14
C ARG A 284 -6.98 9.00 18.34
N VAL A 285 -6.33 9.99 18.93
CA VAL A 285 -5.05 10.54 18.45
C VAL A 285 -4.06 10.57 19.60
N VAL A 286 -2.92 9.90 19.44
CA VAL A 286 -1.85 9.89 20.43
C VAL A 286 -0.64 10.61 19.87
N ARG A 287 -0.11 11.56 20.62
CA ARG A 287 1.15 12.25 20.33
C ARG A 287 2.31 11.44 20.89
N LEU A 288 3.34 11.25 20.08
CA LEU A 288 4.56 10.60 20.48
C LEU A 288 5.54 11.68 20.99
N SER A 289 5.87 11.68 22.28
CA SER A 289 6.85 12.61 22.83
C SER A 289 8.26 12.04 22.73
N GLY A 290 9.27 12.91 22.58
CA GLY A 290 10.69 12.53 22.65
C GLY A 290 11.23 11.81 21.41
N LEU A 291 10.57 11.93 20.27
CA LEU A 291 11.07 11.35 19.03
C LEU A 291 12.18 12.21 18.43
N SER A 292 13.40 11.69 18.47
CA SER A 292 14.44 12.08 17.53
C SER A 292 14.22 11.29 16.25
N VAL A 293 13.79 11.96 15.20
CA VAL A 293 13.50 11.30 13.93
C VAL A 293 14.77 11.32 13.10
N ASP A 294 15.43 10.17 13.04
CA ASP A 294 16.43 9.93 11.99
C ASP A 294 15.73 10.03 10.63
N ASN A 295 16.36 10.74 9.70
CA ASN A 295 15.85 11.03 8.36
C ASN A 295 15.03 9.88 7.76
N VAL A 296 13.82 10.19 7.33
CA VAL A 296 12.95 9.26 6.63
C VAL A 296 13.64 8.80 5.36
N ASN A 297 13.99 7.53 5.30
CA ASN A 297 14.46 6.95 4.06
C ASN A 297 13.23 6.55 3.23
N ALA A 298 12.82 7.43 2.32
CA ALA A 298 11.67 7.22 1.43
C ALA A 298 11.77 5.93 0.57
N LEU A 299 12.93 5.29 0.52
CA LEU A 299 13.12 4.02 -0.19
C LEU A 299 12.74 2.79 0.63
N ILE A 300 12.56 2.96 1.94
CA ILE A 300 12.11 1.90 2.84
C ILE A 300 10.79 2.40 3.42
N GLY A 301 9.70 1.94 2.86
CA GLY A 301 8.37 2.33 3.33
C GLY A 301 8.15 1.92 4.79
N PRO A 302 7.13 2.49 5.45
CA PRO A 302 6.81 2.21 6.83
C PRO A 302 6.33 0.77 7.01
N SER A 303 6.57 0.21 8.19
CA SER A 303 6.12 -1.13 8.56
C SER A 303 5.34 -1.09 9.85
N ALA A 304 4.25 -1.84 9.89
CA ALA A 304 3.50 -2.07 11.12
C ALA A 304 2.98 -3.50 11.19
N ALA A 305 2.81 -4.00 12.40
CA ALA A 305 2.20 -5.29 12.67
C ALA A 305 1.41 -5.25 13.98
N LEU A 306 0.33 -6.02 14.06
CA LEU A 306 -0.46 -6.21 15.28
C LEU A 306 -0.27 -7.63 15.82
N THR A 307 -0.31 -7.74 17.14
CA THR A 307 -0.43 -9.05 17.79
C THR A 307 -1.72 -9.75 17.35
N PRO A 308 -1.79 -11.10 17.39
CA PRO A 308 -3.00 -11.82 17.01
C PRO A 308 -4.26 -11.43 17.78
N ASN A 309 -4.11 -10.98 19.02
CA ASN A 309 -5.23 -10.48 19.85
C ASN A 309 -5.49 -8.97 19.67
N GLY A 310 -4.76 -8.29 18.77
CA GLY A 310 -4.93 -6.86 18.48
C GLY A 310 -4.44 -5.90 19.57
N ARG A 311 -3.87 -6.41 20.68
CA ARG A 311 -3.57 -5.56 21.85
C ARG A 311 -2.27 -4.74 21.70
N MET A 312 -1.30 -5.22 20.95
CA MET A 312 -0.03 -4.52 20.75
C MET A 312 0.20 -4.25 19.29
N LEU A 313 0.38 -2.99 18.93
CA LEU A 313 0.82 -2.54 17.61
C LEU A 313 2.32 -2.24 17.66
N ALA A 314 3.10 -2.90 16.81
CA ALA A 314 4.46 -2.50 16.50
C ALA A 314 4.47 -1.65 15.24
N PHE A 315 5.20 -0.55 15.25
CA PHE A 315 5.43 0.29 14.06
C PHE A 315 6.87 0.82 14.04
N THR A 316 7.35 1.19 12.86
CA THR A 316 8.77 1.44 12.67
C THR A 316 9.05 2.81 12.08
N GLY A 317 10.12 3.44 12.59
CA GLY A 317 10.88 4.43 11.84
C GLY A 317 12.03 3.76 11.08
N GLN A 318 13.10 4.50 10.82
CA GLN A 318 14.24 3.97 10.07
C GLN A 318 14.97 2.84 10.82
N ARG A 319 15.33 3.07 12.09
CA ARG A 319 16.06 2.11 12.93
C ARG A 319 15.41 1.87 14.30
N THR A 320 14.25 2.43 14.52
CA THR A 320 13.55 2.33 15.81
C THR A 320 12.21 1.64 15.64
N VAL A 321 11.90 0.74 16.56
CA VAL A 321 10.60 0.09 16.68
C VAL A 321 9.91 0.65 17.91
N TRP A 322 8.67 1.08 17.77
CA TRP A 322 7.80 1.47 18.88
C TRP A 322 6.70 0.43 19.07
N LEU A 323 6.31 0.25 20.32
CA LEU A 323 5.20 -0.60 20.72
C LEU A 323 4.09 0.28 21.28
N TYR A 324 2.88 0.13 20.74
CA TYR A 324 1.69 0.85 21.17
C TYR A 324 0.66 -0.11 21.72
N ASP A 325 0.28 0.07 23.00
CA ASP A 325 -0.80 -0.67 23.62
C ASP A 325 -2.14 -0.07 23.17
N THR A 326 -2.86 -0.82 22.35
CA THR A 326 -4.09 -0.34 21.70
C THR A 326 -5.23 -0.10 22.69
N ALA A 327 -5.26 -0.84 23.80
CA ALA A 327 -6.29 -0.70 24.83
C ALA A 327 -6.11 0.58 25.65
N TYR A 328 -4.87 0.84 26.08
CA TYR A 328 -4.59 1.99 26.94
C TYR A 328 -4.19 3.25 26.15
N GLY A 329 -3.85 3.13 24.88
CA GLY A 329 -3.37 4.27 24.08
C GLY A 329 -1.97 4.76 24.48
N ILE A 330 -1.12 3.86 24.99
CA ILE A 330 0.21 4.19 25.50
C ILE A 330 1.26 3.69 24.52
N VAL A 331 2.19 4.59 24.14
CA VAL A 331 3.38 4.22 23.38
C VAL A 331 4.53 4.02 24.34
N ARG A 332 5.21 2.90 24.20
CA ARG A 332 6.43 2.59 24.97
C ARG A 332 7.65 3.19 24.30
N GLN A 333 8.71 3.39 25.05
CA GLN A 333 9.98 3.86 24.54
C GLN A 333 10.45 2.98 23.37
N GLY A 334 10.97 3.63 22.32
CA GLY A 334 11.41 2.94 21.13
C GLY A 334 12.68 2.12 21.34
N THR A 335 12.72 0.92 20.76
CA THR A 335 13.90 0.07 20.74
C THR A 335 14.68 0.29 19.45
N GLN A 336 15.97 0.65 19.58
CA GLN A 336 16.83 0.81 18.40
C GLN A 336 17.46 -0.50 17.97
N VAL A 337 17.56 -0.66 16.65
CA VAL A 337 18.29 -1.76 15.98
C VAL A 337 19.49 -1.23 15.20
N LYS A 338 20.40 -2.12 14.81
CA LYS A 338 21.70 -1.72 14.23
C LYS A 338 21.59 -1.07 12.85
N THR A 339 20.65 -1.54 12.02
CA THR A 339 20.49 -1.06 10.63
C THR A 339 19.04 -0.75 10.32
N SER A 340 18.77 -0.17 9.14
CA SER A 340 17.40 0.16 8.72
C SER A 340 16.48 -1.05 8.74
N ILE A 341 15.28 -0.85 9.24
CA ILE A 341 14.23 -1.86 9.34
C ILE A 341 13.55 -2.00 7.98
N THR A 342 13.37 -3.22 7.53
CA THR A 342 12.68 -3.52 6.27
C THR A 342 11.32 -4.18 6.48
N GLY A 343 11.06 -4.69 7.68
CA GLY A 343 9.77 -5.31 8.00
C GLY A 343 9.69 -5.73 9.45
N VAL A 344 8.45 -5.84 9.94
CA VAL A 344 8.14 -6.35 11.28
C VAL A 344 6.97 -7.33 11.24
N GLY A 345 6.93 -8.27 12.18
CA GLY A 345 5.82 -9.20 12.33
C GLY A 345 5.83 -9.90 13.67
N PHE A 346 4.67 -10.01 14.32
CA PHE A 346 4.55 -10.78 15.56
C PHE A 346 4.50 -12.28 15.27
N ARG A 347 5.16 -13.07 16.09
CA ARG A 347 4.95 -14.52 16.12
C ARG A 347 3.47 -14.84 16.43
N PRO A 348 2.96 -16.01 16.00
CA PRO A 348 1.57 -16.38 16.25
C PRO A 348 1.19 -16.38 17.74
N SER A 349 2.15 -16.59 18.65
CA SER A 349 1.92 -16.45 20.09
C SER A 349 1.69 -15.02 20.58
N GLY A 350 2.00 -14.01 19.76
CA GLY A 350 1.95 -12.59 20.13
C GLY A 350 3.04 -12.13 21.11
N ARG A 351 3.91 -13.04 21.61
CA ARG A 351 4.90 -12.74 22.65
C ARG A 351 6.21 -12.18 22.12
N GLN A 352 6.51 -12.39 20.86
CA GLN A 352 7.74 -11.94 20.23
C GLN A 352 7.47 -11.24 18.91
N LEU A 353 8.21 -10.17 18.68
CA LEU A 353 8.24 -9.40 17.45
C LEU A 353 9.52 -9.71 16.69
N LEU A 354 9.38 -10.19 15.46
CA LEU A 354 10.45 -10.25 14.47
C LEU A 354 10.68 -8.85 13.90
N VAL A 355 11.94 -8.42 13.84
CA VAL A 355 12.39 -7.19 13.18
C VAL A 355 13.40 -7.58 12.11
N LEU A 356 13.01 -7.40 10.86
CA LEU A 356 13.86 -7.63 9.71
C LEU A 356 14.70 -6.38 9.45
N GLN A 357 15.99 -6.55 9.28
CA GLN A 357 16.95 -5.50 9.06
C GLN A 357 17.52 -5.56 7.64
N ARG A 358 17.85 -4.41 7.05
CA ARG A 358 18.43 -4.33 5.70
C ARG A 358 19.76 -5.08 5.60
N HIS A 359 20.55 -5.00 6.64
CA HIS A 359 21.84 -5.69 6.73
C HIS A 359 21.96 -6.36 8.11
N GLY A 360 22.48 -7.56 8.12
CA GLY A 360 22.65 -8.34 9.33
C GLY A 360 21.50 -9.32 9.65
N PRO A 361 21.60 -10.05 10.76
CA PRO A 361 20.59 -11.01 11.16
C PRO A 361 19.30 -10.32 11.62
N PRO A 362 18.15 -11.01 11.55
CA PRO A 362 16.92 -10.53 12.14
C PRO A 362 17.08 -10.34 13.65
N ALA A 363 16.37 -9.40 14.23
CA ALA A 363 16.27 -9.22 15.67
C ALA A 363 14.91 -9.72 16.16
N PHE A 364 14.89 -10.24 17.39
CA PHE A 364 13.66 -10.60 18.07
C PHE A 364 13.50 -9.74 19.32
N LEU A 365 12.35 -9.10 19.44
CA LEU A 365 12.01 -8.27 20.60
C LEU A 365 10.90 -8.95 21.40
N ASP A 366 10.95 -8.79 22.72
CA ASP A 366 9.80 -9.13 23.56
C ASP A 366 8.65 -8.17 23.27
N ALA A 367 7.45 -8.69 23.03
CA ALA A 367 6.29 -7.88 22.67
C ALA A 367 5.78 -7.02 23.84
N ALA A 368 6.08 -7.38 25.08
CA ALA A 368 5.64 -6.65 26.26
C ALA A 368 6.62 -5.56 26.68
N THR A 369 7.93 -5.81 26.58
CA THR A 369 8.96 -4.88 27.08
C THR A 369 9.69 -4.15 25.95
N GLY A 370 9.70 -4.69 24.74
CA GLY A 370 10.51 -4.20 23.62
C GLY A 370 11.99 -4.60 23.73
N GLU A 371 12.39 -5.33 24.75
CA GLU A 371 13.77 -5.74 24.95
C GLU A 371 14.21 -6.78 23.90
N ARG A 372 15.47 -6.73 23.51
CA ARG A 372 16.07 -7.67 22.58
C ARG A 372 16.34 -9.00 23.29
N ARG A 373 15.95 -10.10 22.65
CA ARG A 373 16.24 -11.48 23.08
C ARG A 373 17.32 -12.10 22.23
#